data_5f5586207d3d9225799c4e3b2bf2b44b
#
_entry.id   5f5586207d3d9225799c4e3b2bf2b44b
#
_cell.length_a   1.000
_cell.length_b   1.000
_cell.length_c   1.000
_cell.angle_alpha   90.00
_cell.angle_beta   90.00
_cell.angle_gamma   90.00
#
_symmetry.space_group_name_H-M   'P 1'
#
loop_
_entity.id
_entity.type
_entity.pdbx_description
1 polymer ?
#
loop_
_entity_poly.entity_id
_entity_poly.type
_entity_poly.pdbx_seq_one_letter_code
_entity_poly.pdbx_strand_id
1 'polypeptide(L)'
;MKKDNRVKLHNYIITTDIYHADLPVHAPKELIPAITEAYEKVMAKDKSIVIKLLYWMEKYPDVPQFKNFLSQYYSLTGNSEKAFEVNNELLEQFPDYLYARLNKAQFYLSNNEPEKVPEILGENMELAKLYPERKIFHYEEYINFSKTTAEYFCDIGEQEKAETILENLYTVSEKLDLEINLKSIERYVMLSRLKNADLDKFIKNTEEITQREKPTLQQTKKPPVFHYPQISWLYQYGFADMPDEKIHELLSLEKEWLRIDLETVVYDAIRRFEWFKKNEPAENEDAFCMHALYLLMEIKAEESLPVVLEFLRQPFELIDFWNYVFLSDSLWQVIYGLGLNQADKLVAFLKEPLNCSFTRTEVSSALTQIALHHPERRKEIIDLYRNIIQFFSNNKADKAIIDEYVIGFIISDIVELNGKELLPEIQILFDSRIVDESISGDMKEVISIINKMHSYSDEEGFKKDLQNYFELKEELASWNTSDSNEFDFLTDEGDEEENEKEYYNDWEEIKEGEEDTTQYFYSGSKPFVHATPKVGRNDPCPCGSGRKYKKCCGKNE
;
A
#
# COMPACT_ATOMS: atom_id res chain seq x y z
N MET A 1 27.91 -22.56 -12.56
CA MET A 1 28.32 -22.34 -11.15
C MET A 1 27.13 -22.71 -10.30
N LYS A 2 27.27 -23.47 -9.20
CA LYS A 2 26.17 -23.63 -8.25
C LYS A 2 25.90 -22.26 -7.64
N LYS A 3 24.68 -21.73 -7.77
CA LYS A 3 24.25 -20.51 -7.07
C LYS A 3 24.46 -20.74 -5.57
N ASP A 4 25.04 -19.77 -4.89
CA ASP A 4 25.26 -19.84 -3.45
C ASP A 4 23.90 -19.54 -2.78
N ASN A 5 23.30 -20.56 -2.19
CA ASN A 5 21.97 -20.45 -1.53
C ASN A 5 22.08 -19.82 -0.13
N ARG A 6 23.12 -19.03 0.13
CA ARG A 6 23.45 -18.50 1.45
C ARG A 6 23.92 -17.05 1.38
N VAL A 7 23.36 -16.23 2.26
CA VAL A 7 23.80 -14.85 2.48
C VAL A 7 24.30 -14.72 3.91
N LYS A 8 25.51 -14.17 4.07
CA LYS A 8 26.04 -13.84 5.39
C LYS A 8 25.63 -12.41 5.75
N LEU A 9 24.89 -12.28 6.85
CA LEU A 9 24.56 -11.00 7.48
C LEU A 9 25.22 -10.96 8.85
N HIS A 10 26.07 -9.96 9.07
CA HIS A 10 26.80 -9.78 10.34
C HIS A 10 27.45 -11.09 10.83
N ASN A 11 26.86 -11.76 11.83
CA ASN A 11 27.39 -12.95 12.49
C ASN A 11 26.56 -14.23 12.26
N TYR A 12 25.57 -14.21 11.37
CA TYR A 12 24.74 -15.37 11.01
C TYR A 12 24.55 -15.49 9.50
N ILE A 13 23.98 -16.60 9.08
CA ILE A 13 23.75 -16.96 7.67
C ILE A 13 22.27 -17.09 7.43
N ILE A 14 21.77 -16.46 6.36
CA ILE A 14 20.43 -16.67 5.82
C ILE A 14 20.54 -17.67 4.67
N THR A 15 19.64 -18.62 4.60
CA THR A 15 19.66 -19.68 3.58
C THR A 15 18.27 -20.02 3.06
N THR A 16 18.20 -20.47 1.81
CA THR A 16 17.00 -21.07 1.21
C THR A 16 16.92 -22.57 1.45
N ASP A 17 17.86 -23.13 2.19
CA ASP A 17 17.90 -24.57 2.47
C ASP A 17 16.76 -24.94 3.43
N ILE A 18 15.82 -25.73 2.94
CA ILE A 18 14.63 -26.19 3.66
C ILE A 18 14.95 -26.93 4.98
N TYR A 19 16.16 -27.48 5.12
CA TYR A 19 16.59 -28.12 6.38
C TYR A 19 16.78 -27.12 7.52
N HIS A 20 16.82 -25.83 7.21
CA HIS A 20 16.89 -24.74 8.19
C HIS A 20 15.58 -23.95 8.28
N ALA A 21 14.56 -24.34 7.50
CA ALA A 21 13.23 -23.79 7.68
C ALA A 21 12.66 -24.25 9.03
N ASP A 22 11.78 -23.46 9.59
CA ASP A 22 10.94 -23.88 10.72
C ASP A 22 9.89 -24.94 10.30
N LEU A 23 9.88 -25.32 9.06
CA LEU A 23 9.32 -26.59 8.64
C LEU A 23 10.02 -27.67 9.46
N PRO A 24 9.27 -28.55 10.11
CA PRO A 24 9.84 -29.43 11.11
C PRO A 24 10.88 -30.36 10.49
N VAL A 25 12.12 -29.96 10.61
CA VAL A 25 13.24 -30.88 10.40
C VAL A 25 13.07 -32.13 11.28
N HIS A 26 12.22 -32.01 12.31
CA HIS A 26 11.85 -33.06 13.24
C HIS A 26 10.44 -33.60 13.01
N ALA A 27 9.61 -32.97 12.17
CA ALA A 27 8.34 -33.59 11.82
C ALA A 27 8.61 -34.83 10.92
N PRO A 28 7.93 -35.90 11.15
CA PRO A 28 7.94 -37.03 10.24
C PRO A 28 7.66 -36.56 8.80
N LYS A 29 8.38 -37.10 7.82
CA LYS A 29 8.18 -36.74 6.41
C LYS A 29 6.73 -36.91 5.96
N GLU A 30 6.01 -37.80 6.62
CA GLU A 30 4.59 -38.06 6.42
C GLU A 30 3.70 -36.85 6.71
N LEU A 31 4.17 -35.87 7.48
CA LEU A 31 3.40 -34.66 7.84
C LEU A 31 3.53 -33.51 6.83
N ILE A 32 4.48 -33.56 5.90
CA ILE A 32 4.65 -32.50 4.90
C ILE A 32 3.35 -32.25 4.12
N PRO A 33 2.62 -33.27 3.61
CA PRO A 33 1.35 -33.05 2.92
C PRO A 33 0.29 -32.40 3.80
N ALA A 34 0.19 -32.78 5.07
CA ALA A 34 -0.75 -32.21 6.01
C ALA A 34 -0.44 -30.73 6.33
N ILE A 35 0.85 -30.39 6.47
CA ILE A 35 1.31 -29.01 6.67
C ILE A 35 1.02 -28.16 5.44
N THR A 36 1.27 -28.67 4.24
CA THR A 36 0.96 -27.98 2.98
C THR A 36 -0.54 -27.77 2.83
N GLU A 37 -1.36 -28.81 3.08
CA GLU A 37 -2.82 -28.67 3.06
C GLU A 37 -3.31 -27.65 4.09
N ALA A 38 -2.75 -27.67 5.30
CA ALA A 38 -3.10 -26.70 6.33
C ALA A 38 -2.83 -25.27 5.87
N TYR A 39 -1.63 -25.01 5.34
CA TYR A 39 -1.25 -23.71 4.82
C TYR A 39 -2.22 -23.22 3.71
N GLU A 40 -2.41 -24.04 2.67
CA GLU A 40 -3.26 -23.67 1.52
C GLU A 40 -4.70 -23.36 1.94
N LYS A 41 -5.29 -24.19 2.81
CA LYS A 41 -6.67 -24.00 3.27
C LYS A 41 -6.84 -22.84 4.25
N VAL A 42 -5.86 -22.61 5.11
CA VAL A 42 -5.86 -21.44 6.01
C VAL A 42 -5.78 -20.16 5.19
N MET A 43 -4.89 -20.07 4.20
CA MET A 43 -4.80 -18.91 3.31
C MET A 43 -6.08 -18.70 2.48
N ALA A 44 -6.76 -19.80 2.11
CA ALA A 44 -8.05 -19.75 1.43
C ALA A 44 -9.23 -19.46 2.38
N LYS A 45 -9.00 -19.27 3.69
CA LYS A 45 -10.04 -19.10 4.72
C LYS A 45 -11.08 -20.25 4.72
N ASP A 46 -10.66 -21.46 4.31
CA ASP A 46 -11.54 -22.64 4.24
C ASP A 46 -11.86 -23.16 5.65
N LYS A 47 -13.08 -22.96 6.11
CA LYS A 47 -13.55 -23.38 7.43
C LYS A 47 -13.36 -24.90 7.69
N SER A 48 -13.34 -25.73 6.66
CA SER A 48 -13.19 -27.18 6.80
C SER A 48 -11.84 -27.60 7.41
N ILE A 49 -10.82 -26.71 7.34
CA ILE A 49 -9.49 -26.99 7.88
C ILE A 49 -9.46 -27.05 9.41
N VAL A 50 -10.35 -26.33 10.10
CA VAL A 50 -10.34 -26.22 11.58
C VAL A 50 -10.43 -27.61 12.22
N ILE A 51 -11.33 -28.47 11.76
CA ILE A 51 -11.50 -29.83 12.28
C ILE A 51 -10.23 -30.65 12.06
N LYS A 52 -9.62 -30.54 10.89
CA LYS A 52 -8.37 -31.25 10.59
C LYS A 52 -7.21 -30.75 11.45
N LEU A 53 -7.11 -29.43 11.67
CA LEU A 53 -6.08 -28.85 12.54
C LEU A 53 -6.22 -29.36 13.97
N LEU A 54 -7.43 -29.38 14.53
CA LEU A 54 -7.69 -29.92 15.88
C LEU A 54 -7.28 -31.41 15.96
N TYR A 55 -7.65 -32.22 14.96
CA TYR A 55 -7.24 -33.63 14.88
C TYR A 55 -5.72 -33.79 14.81
N TRP A 56 -5.02 -33.00 13.97
CA TRP A 56 -3.58 -33.07 13.86
C TRP A 56 -2.86 -32.57 15.12
N MET A 57 -3.39 -31.56 15.81
CA MET A 57 -2.86 -31.09 17.09
C MET A 57 -2.95 -32.18 18.19
N GLU A 58 -4.06 -32.92 18.25
CA GLU A 58 -4.20 -34.05 19.18
C GLU A 58 -3.24 -35.20 18.80
N LYS A 59 -3.15 -35.55 17.53
CA LYS A 59 -2.34 -36.65 17.03
C LYS A 59 -0.83 -36.35 17.06
N TYR A 60 -0.45 -35.09 16.91
CA TYR A 60 0.95 -34.66 16.80
C TYR A 60 1.21 -33.45 17.73
N PRO A 61 1.13 -33.66 19.05
CA PRO A 61 1.21 -32.55 20.02
C PRO A 61 2.54 -31.81 20.03
N ASP A 62 3.61 -32.43 19.51
CA ASP A 62 4.95 -31.83 19.45
C ASP A 62 5.19 -31.04 18.14
N VAL A 63 4.17 -30.83 17.32
CA VAL A 63 4.24 -30.10 16.04
C VAL A 63 3.53 -28.75 16.18
N PRO A 64 4.25 -27.65 16.49
CA PRO A 64 3.69 -26.34 16.78
C PRO A 64 2.96 -25.71 15.57
N GLN A 65 3.31 -26.12 14.35
CA GLN A 65 2.78 -25.55 13.11
C GLN A 65 1.26 -25.68 13.01
N PHE A 66 0.66 -26.79 13.43
CA PHE A 66 -0.78 -26.98 13.34
C PHE A 66 -1.53 -25.99 14.25
N LYS A 67 -1.03 -25.77 15.47
CA LYS A 67 -1.62 -24.76 16.38
C LYS A 67 -1.36 -23.34 15.86
N ASN A 68 -0.20 -23.09 15.24
CA ASN A 68 0.08 -21.82 14.58
C ASN A 68 -0.89 -21.55 13.42
N PHE A 69 -1.18 -22.55 12.58
CA PHE A 69 -2.16 -22.42 11.51
C PHE A 69 -3.57 -22.18 12.03
N LEU A 70 -3.94 -22.78 13.17
CA LEU A 70 -5.23 -22.51 13.79
C LEU A 70 -5.33 -21.05 14.27
N SER A 71 -4.28 -20.52 14.91
CA SER A 71 -4.20 -19.11 15.29
C SER A 71 -4.30 -18.19 14.05
N GLN A 72 -3.55 -18.50 12.99
CA GLN A 72 -3.62 -17.74 11.74
C GLN A 72 -5.00 -17.79 11.08
N TYR A 73 -5.67 -18.95 11.11
CA TYR A 73 -7.02 -19.07 10.60
C TYR A 73 -8.00 -18.12 11.31
N TYR A 74 -7.95 -18.09 12.64
CA TYR A 74 -8.80 -17.18 13.42
C TYR A 74 -8.46 -15.71 13.15
N SER A 75 -7.19 -15.36 13.03
CA SER A 75 -6.77 -14.01 12.66
C SER A 75 -7.31 -13.61 11.28
N LEU A 76 -7.11 -14.47 10.25
CA LEU A 76 -7.56 -14.22 8.88
C LEU A 76 -9.10 -14.21 8.72
N THR A 77 -9.84 -14.74 9.67
CA THR A 77 -11.31 -14.76 9.68
C THR A 77 -11.93 -13.75 10.64
N GLY A 78 -11.12 -12.79 11.17
CA GLY A 78 -11.60 -11.69 11.99
C GLY A 78 -11.79 -12.01 13.48
N ASN A 79 -11.45 -13.22 13.93
CA ASN A 79 -11.54 -13.57 15.35
C ASN A 79 -10.18 -13.39 16.05
N SER A 80 -9.78 -12.14 16.26
CA SER A 80 -8.47 -11.76 16.80
C SER A 80 -8.26 -12.23 18.25
N GLU A 81 -9.32 -12.23 19.08
CA GLU A 81 -9.23 -12.70 20.46
C GLU A 81 -8.90 -14.19 20.52
N LYS A 82 -9.62 -15.00 19.75
CA LYS A 82 -9.38 -16.44 19.69
C LYS A 82 -8.03 -16.79 19.07
N ALA A 83 -7.60 -16.01 18.07
CA ALA A 83 -6.25 -16.11 17.53
C ALA A 83 -5.20 -15.88 18.61
N PHE A 84 -5.38 -14.86 19.43
CA PHE A 84 -4.48 -14.50 20.52
C PHE A 84 -4.45 -15.55 21.63
N GLU A 85 -5.61 -16.09 22.03
CA GLU A 85 -5.71 -17.18 23.02
C GLU A 85 -4.96 -18.42 22.55
N VAL A 86 -5.22 -18.91 21.33
CA VAL A 86 -4.54 -20.07 20.74
C VAL A 86 -3.04 -19.83 20.62
N ASN A 87 -2.64 -18.61 20.27
CA ASN A 87 -1.22 -18.25 20.18
C ASN A 87 -0.53 -18.20 21.56
N ASN A 88 -1.21 -17.74 22.62
CA ASN A 88 -0.67 -17.76 23.96
C ASN A 88 -0.48 -19.20 24.48
N GLU A 89 -1.45 -20.08 24.25
CA GLU A 89 -1.27 -21.51 24.55
C GLU A 89 -0.12 -22.14 23.76
N LEU A 90 0.06 -21.74 22.51
CA LEU A 90 1.19 -22.17 21.68
C LEU A 90 2.53 -21.73 22.29
N LEU A 91 2.63 -20.48 22.74
CA LEU A 91 3.83 -19.95 23.40
C LEU A 91 4.11 -20.58 24.77
N GLU A 92 3.08 -20.92 25.55
CA GLU A 92 3.25 -21.66 26.80
C GLU A 92 3.85 -23.06 26.54
N GLN A 93 3.40 -23.71 25.47
CA GLN A 93 3.86 -25.05 25.09
C GLN A 93 5.22 -25.02 24.37
N PHE A 94 5.46 -24.02 23.54
CA PHE A 94 6.68 -23.86 22.71
C PHE A 94 7.23 -22.42 22.83
N PRO A 95 7.89 -22.07 23.96
CA PRO A 95 8.34 -20.71 24.22
C PRO A 95 9.32 -20.15 23.18
N ASP A 96 10.07 -21.00 22.51
CA ASP A 96 11.08 -20.63 21.52
C ASP A 96 10.57 -20.71 20.07
N TYR A 97 9.27 -20.91 19.85
CA TYR A 97 8.71 -20.96 18.52
C TYR A 97 8.57 -19.56 17.93
N LEU A 98 9.37 -19.24 16.91
CA LEU A 98 9.50 -17.90 16.36
C LEU A 98 8.16 -17.33 15.88
N TYR A 99 7.39 -18.10 15.09
CA TYR A 99 6.15 -17.59 14.51
C TYR A 99 5.09 -17.26 15.56
N ALA A 100 5.04 -18.00 16.67
CA ALA A 100 4.14 -17.61 17.78
C ALA A 100 4.59 -16.33 18.49
N ARG A 101 5.91 -16.10 18.60
CA ARG A 101 6.44 -14.81 19.09
C ARG A 101 6.08 -13.67 18.13
N LEU A 102 6.22 -13.88 16.82
CA LEU A 102 5.87 -12.88 15.80
C LEU A 102 4.37 -12.57 15.82
N ASN A 103 3.51 -13.59 15.86
CA ASN A 103 2.06 -13.38 15.97
C ASN A 103 1.69 -12.55 17.20
N LYS A 104 2.33 -12.83 18.35
CA LYS A 104 2.08 -12.06 19.58
C LYS A 104 2.58 -10.62 19.50
N ALA A 105 3.75 -10.41 18.89
CA ALA A 105 4.28 -9.08 18.64
C ALA A 105 3.36 -8.30 17.69
N GLN A 106 2.89 -8.94 16.62
CA GLN A 106 1.96 -8.35 15.67
C GLN A 106 0.62 -7.96 16.32
N PHE A 107 0.09 -8.82 17.21
CA PHE A 107 -1.10 -8.49 17.99
C PHE A 107 -0.89 -7.22 18.84
N TYR A 108 0.26 -7.07 19.49
CA TYR A 108 0.54 -5.87 20.27
C TYR A 108 0.68 -4.61 19.38
N LEU A 109 1.33 -4.71 18.22
CA LEU A 109 1.42 -3.60 17.26
C LEU A 109 0.03 -3.19 16.77
N SER A 110 -0.80 -4.15 16.37
CA SER A 110 -2.18 -3.89 15.92
C SER A 110 -3.08 -3.26 17.00
N ASN A 111 -2.78 -3.49 18.28
CA ASN A 111 -3.48 -2.87 19.41
C ASN A 111 -2.81 -1.59 19.91
N ASN A 112 -1.88 -1.01 19.15
CA ASN A 112 -1.13 0.20 19.52
C ASN A 112 -0.41 0.08 20.89
N GLU A 113 0.18 -1.10 21.17
CA GLU A 113 0.93 -1.45 22.38
C GLU A 113 2.40 -1.82 22.05
N PRO A 114 3.15 -1.03 21.27
CA PRO A 114 4.51 -1.37 20.82
C PRO A 114 5.49 -1.58 21.99
N GLU A 115 5.25 -0.96 23.15
CA GLU A 115 6.08 -1.11 24.35
C GLU A 115 6.15 -2.55 24.89
N LYS A 116 5.21 -3.43 24.50
CA LYS A 116 5.20 -4.86 24.88
C LYS A 116 6.04 -5.75 23.95
N VAL A 117 6.38 -5.27 22.76
CA VAL A 117 7.10 -6.06 21.75
C VAL A 117 8.52 -6.46 22.19
N PRO A 118 9.31 -5.62 22.89
CA PRO A 118 10.63 -6.01 23.39
C PRO A 118 10.65 -7.21 24.33
N GLU A 119 9.58 -7.40 25.12
CA GLU A 119 9.43 -8.57 25.99
C GLU A 119 9.34 -9.89 25.20
N ILE A 120 8.87 -9.84 23.95
CA ILE A 120 8.62 -11.00 23.09
C ILE A 120 9.79 -11.25 22.14
N LEU A 121 10.29 -10.19 21.47
CA LEU A 121 11.32 -10.29 20.44
C LEU A 121 12.73 -9.91 20.93
N GLY A 122 12.84 -9.52 22.21
CA GLY A 122 14.09 -9.10 22.82
C GLY A 122 14.39 -7.60 22.58
N GLU A 123 15.04 -6.95 23.56
CA GLU A 123 15.34 -5.52 23.55
C GLU A 123 16.15 -5.04 22.34
N ASN A 124 16.92 -5.92 21.72
CA ASN A 124 17.79 -5.54 20.61
C ASN A 124 17.13 -5.68 19.24
N MET A 125 15.95 -6.30 19.15
CA MET A 125 15.28 -6.61 17.88
C MET A 125 16.19 -7.28 16.85
N GLU A 126 17.03 -8.21 17.31
CA GLU A 126 17.98 -8.96 16.49
C GLU A 126 17.74 -10.47 16.61
N LEU A 127 17.45 -11.14 15.50
CA LEU A 127 17.18 -12.58 15.45
C LEU A 127 18.31 -13.43 16.06
N ALA A 128 19.56 -13.05 15.81
CA ALA A 128 20.72 -13.74 16.38
C ALA A 128 20.89 -13.54 17.90
N LYS A 129 20.32 -12.51 18.47
CA LYS A 129 20.30 -12.30 19.92
C LYS A 129 19.13 -12.97 20.58
N LEU A 130 18.01 -13.09 19.86
CA LEU A 130 16.86 -13.85 20.31
C LEU A 130 17.17 -15.37 20.37
N TYR A 131 18.01 -15.84 19.44
CA TYR A 131 18.46 -17.25 19.35
C TYR A 131 19.99 -17.34 19.30
N PRO A 132 20.71 -17.12 20.40
CA PRO A 132 22.18 -17.00 20.41
C PRO A 132 22.91 -18.27 20.00
N GLU A 133 22.28 -19.43 20.20
CA GLU A 133 22.86 -20.75 19.82
C GLU A 133 22.72 -21.04 18.31
N ARG A 134 21.86 -20.31 17.59
CA ARG A 134 21.63 -20.48 16.16
C ARG A 134 22.56 -19.57 15.35
N LYS A 135 23.17 -20.16 14.30
CA LYS A 135 24.05 -19.43 13.36
C LYS A 135 23.49 -19.40 11.94
N ILE A 136 22.43 -20.15 11.68
CA ILE A 136 21.79 -20.25 10.37
C ILE A 136 20.28 -20.13 10.58
N PHE A 137 19.65 -19.27 9.77
CA PHE A 137 18.21 -19.05 9.74
C PHE A 137 17.69 -19.27 8.33
N HIS A 138 16.50 -19.78 8.20
CA HIS A 138 15.80 -19.82 6.92
C HIS A 138 15.38 -18.41 6.50
N TYR A 139 15.34 -18.15 5.20
CA TYR A 139 15.00 -16.80 4.69
C TYR A 139 13.61 -16.34 5.14
N GLU A 140 12.62 -17.22 5.23
CA GLU A 140 11.27 -16.89 5.70
C GLU A 140 11.25 -16.44 7.16
N GLU A 141 12.00 -17.10 8.04
CA GLU A 141 12.15 -16.68 9.44
C GLU A 141 12.73 -15.26 9.51
N TYR A 142 13.77 -15.02 8.71
CA TYR A 142 14.42 -13.72 8.66
C TYR A 142 13.49 -12.62 8.12
N ILE A 143 12.77 -12.89 7.02
CA ILE A 143 11.85 -11.94 6.40
C ILE A 143 10.72 -11.56 7.37
N ASN A 144 10.04 -12.56 7.95
CA ASN A 144 8.92 -12.30 8.86
C ASN A 144 9.38 -11.58 10.14
N PHE A 145 10.53 -11.95 10.71
CA PHE A 145 11.11 -11.24 11.83
C PHE A 145 11.44 -9.80 11.47
N SER A 146 12.09 -9.58 10.32
CA SER A 146 12.48 -8.25 9.86
C SER A 146 11.28 -7.36 9.56
N LYS A 147 10.22 -7.87 8.94
CA LYS A 147 8.97 -7.12 8.73
C LYS A 147 8.38 -6.66 10.06
N THR A 148 8.17 -7.56 11.01
CA THR A 148 7.60 -7.22 12.32
C THR A 148 8.47 -6.23 13.10
N THR A 149 9.81 -6.37 13.03
CA THR A 149 10.70 -5.42 13.72
C THR A 149 10.78 -4.06 13.02
N ALA A 150 10.64 -4.00 11.70
CA ALA A 150 10.54 -2.73 10.99
C ALA A 150 9.24 -1.98 11.36
N GLU A 151 8.09 -2.67 11.42
CA GLU A 151 6.82 -2.11 11.89
C GLU A 151 6.96 -1.57 13.32
N TYR A 152 7.56 -2.35 14.24
CA TYR A 152 7.85 -1.91 15.60
C TYR A 152 8.67 -0.62 15.63
N PHE A 153 9.76 -0.53 14.86
CA PHE A 153 10.59 0.68 14.84
C PHE A 153 9.85 1.88 14.24
N CYS A 154 8.97 1.65 13.28
CA CYS A 154 8.09 2.70 12.78
C CYS A 154 7.16 3.23 13.87
N ASP A 155 6.53 2.34 14.67
CA ASP A 155 5.57 2.73 15.69
C ASP A 155 6.20 3.50 16.85
N ILE A 156 7.46 3.22 17.17
CA ILE A 156 8.21 3.95 18.22
C ILE A 156 9.00 5.15 17.69
N GLY A 157 8.88 5.48 16.39
CA GLY A 157 9.54 6.64 15.78
C GLY A 157 11.03 6.47 15.45
N GLU A 158 11.57 5.25 15.51
CA GLU A 158 12.98 4.95 15.19
C GLU A 158 13.13 4.64 13.68
N GLN A 159 12.79 5.62 12.86
CA GLN A 159 12.68 5.52 11.40
C GLN A 159 13.94 4.97 10.71
N GLU A 160 15.14 5.46 11.07
CA GLU A 160 16.41 5.01 10.49
C GLU A 160 16.62 3.50 10.65
N LYS A 161 16.16 2.93 11.78
CA LYS A 161 16.28 1.49 12.02
C LYS A 161 15.34 0.69 11.12
N ALA A 162 14.11 1.18 10.93
CA ALA A 162 13.14 0.55 10.03
C ALA A 162 13.66 0.55 8.58
N GLU A 163 14.21 1.65 8.13
CA GLU A 163 14.81 1.79 6.79
C GLU A 163 16.02 0.87 6.60
N THR A 164 16.91 0.81 7.60
CA THR A 164 18.05 -0.13 7.58
C THR A 164 17.59 -1.59 7.46
N ILE A 165 16.49 -1.95 8.11
CA ILE A 165 15.92 -3.31 8.01
C ILE A 165 15.39 -3.55 6.60
N LEU A 166 14.68 -2.58 6.02
CA LEU A 166 14.17 -2.66 4.65
C LEU A 166 15.30 -2.82 3.63
N GLU A 167 16.38 -2.04 3.73
CA GLU A 167 17.58 -2.19 2.90
C GLU A 167 18.21 -3.60 3.01
N ASN A 168 18.25 -4.14 4.23
CA ASN A 168 18.75 -5.49 4.45
C ASN A 168 17.84 -6.55 3.81
N LEU A 169 16.51 -6.37 3.83
CA LEU A 169 15.56 -7.25 3.16
C LEU A 169 15.76 -7.27 1.65
N TYR A 170 15.96 -6.10 1.02
CA TYR A 170 16.32 -6.01 -0.40
C TYR A 170 17.64 -6.72 -0.70
N THR A 171 18.67 -6.49 0.12
CA THR A 171 19.95 -7.15 -0.05
C THR A 171 19.86 -8.67 0.02
N VAL A 172 19.01 -9.21 0.89
CA VAL A 172 18.79 -10.66 1.02
C VAL A 172 17.99 -11.19 -0.17
N SER A 173 16.93 -10.47 -0.59
CA SER A 173 16.13 -10.79 -1.76
C SER A 173 17.00 -10.94 -3.01
N GLU A 174 17.83 -9.92 -3.30
CA GLU A 174 18.73 -9.90 -4.45
C GLU A 174 19.76 -11.05 -4.40
N LYS A 175 20.49 -11.16 -3.28
CA LYS A 175 21.56 -12.16 -3.16
C LYS A 175 21.08 -13.61 -3.22
N LEU A 176 19.86 -13.88 -2.74
CA LEU A 176 19.24 -15.20 -2.79
C LEU A 176 18.40 -15.42 -4.05
N ASP A 177 18.23 -14.39 -4.91
CA ASP A 177 17.38 -14.43 -6.11
C ASP A 177 15.93 -14.83 -5.77
N LEU A 178 15.35 -14.13 -4.78
CA LEU A 178 14.01 -14.37 -4.27
C LEU A 178 13.10 -13.21 -4.64
N GLU A 179 11.94 -13.50 -5.20
CA GLU A 179 10.84 -12.53 -5.31
C GLU A 179 10.15 -12.39 -3.95
N ILE A 180 10.53 -11.39 -3.17
CA ILE A 180 9.93 -11.10 -1.87
C ILE A 180 9.00 -9.91 -2.05
N ASN A 181 7.72 -10.07 -1.74
CA ASN A 181 6.81 -8.93 -1.71
C ASN A 181 7.12 -8.06 -0.46
N LEU A 182 7.71 -6.91 -0.69
CA LEU A 182 8.05 -5.92 0.34
C LEU A 182 7.13 -4.69 0.31
N LYS A 183 6.17 -4.60 -0.62
CA LYS A 183 5.29 -3.42 -0.82
C LYS A 183 4.57 -2.99 0.46
N SER A 184 4.08 -3.93 1.26
CA SER A 184 3.39 -3.60 2.52
C SER A 184 4.31 -2.92 3.53
N ILE A 185 5.53 -3.43 3.71
CA ILE A 185 6.48 -2.85 4.67
C ILE A 185 7.10 -1.54 4.14
N GLU A 186 7.33 -1.42 2.84
CA GLU A 186 7.74 -0.16 2.21
C GLU A 186 6.71 0.93 2.48
N ARG A 187 5.43 0.61 2.24
CA ARG A 187 4.32 1.52 2.53
C ARG A 187 4.26 1.89 4.01
N TYR A 188 4.42 0.91 4.89
CA TYR A 188 4.38 1.15 6.34
C TYR A 188 5.53 2.07 6.78
N VAL A 189 6.75 1.82 6.30
CA VAL A 189 7.93 2.66 6.55
C VAL A 189 7.72 4.08 5.98
N MET A 190 7.16 4.19 4.78
CA MET A 190 6.83 5.48 4.16
C MET A 190 5.77 6.25 4.96
N LEU A 191 4.67 5.60 5.34
CA LEU A 191 3.61 6.23 6.13
C LEU A 191 4.10 6.64 7.53
N SER A 192 4.96 5.84 8.15
CA SER A 192 5.59 6.19 9.41
C SER A 192 6.52 7.40 9.27
N ARG A 193 7.28 7.50 8.17
CA ARG A 193 8.07 8.70 7.85
C ARG A 193 7.18 9.94 7.77
N LEU A 194 6.02 9.83 7.12
CA LEU A 194 5.03 10.91 7.04
C LEU A 194 4.39 11.24 8.41
N LYS A 195 4.15 10.25 9.26
CA LYS A 195 3.65 10.44 10.64
C LYS A 195 4.68 11.10 11.55
N ASN A 196 5.95 10.76 11.39
CA ASN A 196 7.06 11.25 12.22
C ASN A 196 7.69 12.54 11.68
N ALA A 197 7.59 12.79 10.38
CA ALA A 197 7.72 14.13 9.83
C ALA A 197 6.60 14.93 10.49
N ASP A 198 6.97 15.82 11.42
CA ASP A 198 6.09 16.61 12.27
C ASP A 198 4.84 17.05 11.50
N LEU A 199 3.80 16.15 11.48
CA LEU A 199 2.57 16.39 10.71
C LEU A 199 1.89 17.65 11.24
N ASP A 200 2.04 17.94 12.53
CA ASP A 200 1.59 19.19 13.13
C ASP A 200 2.43 20.36 12.63
N LYS A 201 3.73 20.16 12.37
CA LYS A 201 4.61 21.15 11.74
C LYS A 201 4.34 21.26 10.25
N PHE A 202 4.03 20.15 9.58
CA PHE A 202 3.58 20.13 8.19
C PHE A 202 2.23 20.83 8.04
N ILE A 203 1.21 20.48 8.86
CA ILE A 203 -0.09 21.15 8.89
C ILE A 203 0.09 22.62 9.27
N LYS A 204 0.93 22.93 10.25
CA LYS A 204 1.18 24.30 10.70
C LYS A 204 2.02 25.10 9.71
N ASN A 205 3.00 24.50 9.04
CA ASN A 205 3.74 25.13 7.95
C ASN A 205 2.88 25.27 6.70
N THR A 206 1.95 24.33 6.42
CA THR A 206 0.95 24.49 5.37
C THR A 206 -0.09 25.56 5.71
N GLU A 207 -0.40 25.80 6.98
CA GLU A 207 -1.25 26.91 7.43
C GLU A 207 -0.50 28.27 7.39
N GLU A 208 0.80 28.29 7.61
CA GLU A 208 1.65 29.52 7.49
C GLU A 208 2.14 29.81 6.06
N ILE A 209 2.22 28.80 5.19
CA ILE A 209 2.45 28.98 3.76
C ILE A 209 1.11 29.46 3.18
N THR A 210 1.13 30.62 2.58
CA THR A 210 0.00 31.30 1.93
C THR A 210 -0.67 30.41 0.86
N GLN A 211 -1.33 29.35 1.28
CA GLN A 211 -2.16 28.51 0.41
C GLN A 211 -3.41 29.26 -0.03
N ARG A 212 -3.96 28.84 -1.13
CA ARG A 212 -5.26 29.37 -1.56
C ARG A 212 -6.33 28.96 -0.55
N GLU A 213 -7.01 29.96 0.02
CA GLU A 213 -8.10 29.72 0.97
C GLU A 213 -9.44 29.38 0.29
N LYS A 214 -9.54 29.64 -1.01
CA LYS A 214 -10.82 29.51 -1.75
C LYS A 214 -10.58 28.86 -3.12
N PRO A 215 -11.56 28.12 -3.63
CA PRO A 215 -11.54 27.62 -4.99
C PRO A 215 -11.27 28.73 -6.01
N THR A 216 -10.46 28.40 -7.03
CA THR A 216 -10.09 29.36 -8.09
C THR A 216 -11.26 29.72 -9.00
N LEU A 217 -12.27 28.84 -9.08
CA LEU A 217 -13.43 28.99 -9.94
C LEU A 217 -14.68 29.44 -9.15
N GLN A 218 -15.55 30.17 -9.82
CA GLN A 218 -16.82 30.60 -9.23
C GLN A 218 -17.67 29.37 -8.86
N GLN A 219 -18.12 29.33 -7.61
CA GLN A 219 -18.94 28.25 -7.07
C GLN A 219 -20.39 28.29 -7.60
N THR A 220 -20.97 27.11 -7.80
CA THR A 220 -22.35 26.94 -8.27
C THR A 220 -23.01 25.74 -7.59
N LYS A 221 -24.35 25.72 -7.57
CA LYS A 221 -25.13 24.56 -7.15
C LYS A 221 -25.69 23.78 -8.35
N LYS A 222 -25.56 24.36 -9.55
CA LYS A 222 -26.15 23.77 -10.75
C LYS A 222 -25.25 22.65 -11.28
N PRO A 223 -25.78 21.42 -11.43
CA PRO A 223 -25.02 20.32 -12.02
C PRO A 223 -24.67 20.64 -13.48
N PRO A 224 -23.57 20.11 -13.98
CA PRO A 224 -23.17 20.24 -15.38
C PRO A 224 -24.13 19.51 -16.32
N VAL A 225 -24.03 19.82 -17.61
CA VAL A 225 -24.70 19.12 -18.68
C VAL A 225 -23.64 18.48 -19.56
N PHE A 226 -23.80 17.19 -19.83
CA PHE A 226 -22.87 16.41 -20.61
C PHE A 226 -23.41 16.16 -22.02
N HIS A 227 -22.50 15.99 -22.98
CA HIS A 227 -22.84 15.54 -24.31
C HIS A 227 -23.34 14.08 -24.29
N TYR A 228 -22.63 13.22 -23.54
CA TYR A 228 -22.98 11.81 -23.36
C TYR A 228 -23.68 11.58 -22.02
N PRO A 229 -24.93 11.03 -22.00
CA PRO A 229 -25.63 10.73 -20.75
C PRO A 229 -24.91 9.69 -19.89
N GLN A 230 -24.06 8.84 -20.49
CA GLN A 230 -23.26 7.82 -19.80
C GLN A 230 -22.29 8.41 -18.79
N ILE A 231 -21.85 9.65 -18.94
CA ILE A 231 -20.95 10.35 -17.99
C ILE A 231 -21.59 10.41 -16.60
N SER A 232 -22.93 10.40 -16.49
CA SER A 232 -23.61 10.33 -15.20
C SER A 232 -23.28 9.08 -14.37
N TRP A 233 -22.76 8.04 -14.98
CA TRP A 233 -22.33 6.82 -14.26
C TRP A 233 -21.14 7.11 -13.33
N LEU A 234 -20.25 8.05 -13.69
CA LEU A 234 -19.10 8.43 -12.85
C LEU A 234 -19.54 8.91 -11.47
N TYR A 235 -20.75 9.47 -11.35
CA TYR A 235 -21.34 9.95 -10.10
C TYR A 235 -22.15 8.89 -9.33
N GLN A 236 -22.15 7.62 -9.77
CA GLN A 236 -22.99 6.57 -9.21
C GLN A 236 -22.17 5.42 -8.62
N TYR A 237 -20.90 5.36 -8.92
CA TYR A 237 -20.02 4.26 -8.55
C TYR A 237 -18.76 4.77 -7.88
N GLY A 238 -18.33 4.09 -6.80
CA GLY A 238 -16.98 4.20 -6.30
C GLY A 238 -15.95 3.73 -7.35
N PHE A 239 -14.71 4.15 -7.21
CA PHE A 239 -13.69 3.86 -8.23
C PHE A 239 -13.52 2.35 -8.48
N ALA A 240 -13.45 1.57 -7.40
CA ALA A 240 -13.33 0.11 -7.46
C ALA A 240 -14.63 -0.60 -7.92
N ASP A 241 -15.79 0.04 -7.73
CA ASP A 241 -17.11 -0.56 -7.96
C ASP A 241 -17.65 -0.35 -9.37
N MET A 242 -16.99 0.49 -10.18
CA MET A 242 -17.42 0.80 -11.54
C MET A 242 -17.35 -0.46 -12.42
N PRO A 243 -18.48 -0.93 -13.02
CA PRO A 243 -18.47 -2.12 -13.89
C PRO A 243 -17.60 -1.94 -15.13
N ASP A 244 -16.79 -2.95 -15.48
CA ASP A 244 -15.86 -2.89 -16.62
C ASP A 244 -16.59 -2.64 -17.95
N GLU A 245 -17.79 -3.20 -18.11
CA GLU A 245 -18.59 -2.99 -19.32
C GLU A 245 -18.94 -1.51 -19.50
N LYS A 246 -19.21 -0.79 -18.41
CA LYS A 246 -19.50 0.67 -18.47
C LYS A 246 -18.24 1.47 -18.81
N ILE A 247 -17.08 1.07 -18.26
CA ILE A 247 -15.80 1.70 -18.59
C ILE A 247 -15.50 1.49 -20.09
N HIS A 248 -15.65 0.27 -20.58
CA HIS A 248 -15.46 -0.03 -22.02
C HIS A 248 -16.45 0.73 -22.91
N GLU A 249 -17.71 0.89 -22.48
CA GLU A 249 -18.69 1.69 -23.21
C GLU A 249 -18.26 3.16 -23.27
N LEU A 250 -17.82 3.75 -22.14
CA LEU A 250 -17.28 5.12 -22.10
C LEU A 250 -16.09 5.27 -23.05
N LEU A 251 -15.11 4.37 -22.99
CA LEU A 251 -13.92 4.40 -23.83
C LEU A 251 -14.21 4.17 -25.32
N SER A 252 -15.39 3.63 -25.67
CA SER A 252 -15.85 3.45 -27.07
C SER A 252 -16.49 4.69 -27.68
N LEU A 253 -16.80 5.72 -26.87
CA LEU A 253 -17.40 6.96 -27.31
C LEU A 253 -16.42 7.77 -28.17
N GLU A 254 -16.95 8.70 -28.96
CA GLU A 254 -16.13 9.60 -29.76
C GLU A 254 -15.22 10.43 -28.83
N LYS A 255 -13.92 10.34 -29.07
CA LYS A 255 -12.87 10.77 -28.14
C LYS A 255 -12.93 12.25 -27.77
N GLU A 256 -13.20 13.12 -28.74
CA GLU A 256 -13.18 14.56 -28.51
C GLU A 256 -14.34 15.01 -27.59
N TRP A 257 -15.55 14.48 -27.81
CA TRP A 257 -16.67 14.80 -26.93
C TRP A 257 -16.55 14.13 -25.56
N LEU A 258 -16.01 12.91 -25.51
CA LEU A 258 -15.69 12.25 -24.24
C LEU A 258 -14.70 13.08 -23.43
N ARG A 259 -13.62 13.57 -24.05
CA ARG A 259 -12.63 14.45 -23.42
C ARG A 259 -13.28 15.70 -22.82
N ILE A 260 -14.12 16.40 -23.60
CA ILE A 260 -14.82 17.61 -23.15
C ILE A 260 -15.74 17.32 -21.96
N ASP A 261 -16.45 16.20 -22.00
CA ASP A 261 -17.32 15.77 -20.89
C ASP A 261 -16.51 15.44 -19.65
N LEU A 262 -15.38 14.71 -19.77
CA LEU A 262 -14.50 14.40 -18.64
C LEU A 262 -13.86 15.65 -18.04
N GLU A 263 -13.40 16.59 -18.87
CA GLU A 263 -12.94 17.91 -18.41
C GLU A 263 -14.05 18.66 -17.64
N THR A 264 -15.29 18.55 -18.12
CA THR A 264 -16.46 19.13 -17.46
C THR A 264 -16.70 18.50 -16.08
N VAL A 265 -16.46 17.19 -15.92
CA VAL A 265 -16.52 16.49 -14.62
C VAL A 265 -15.46 17.03 -13.67
N VAL A 266 -14.21 17.20 -14.12
CA VAL A 266 -13.14 17.79 -13.28
C VAL A 266 -13.48 19.24 -12.88
N TYR A 267 -13.98 20.05 -13.79
CA TYR A 267 -14.45 21.39 -13.45
C TYR A 267 -15.64 21.40 -12.50
N ASP A 268 -16.50 20.38 -12.56
CA ASP A 268 -17.63 20.22 -11.65
C ASP A 268 -17.17 19.97 -10.21
N ALA A 269 -16.14 19.13 -10.03
CA ALA A 269 -15.53 18.92 -8.73
C ALA A 269 -15.05 20.23 -8.08
N ILE A 270 -14.51 21.15 -8.89
CA ILE A 270 -14.08 22.46 -8.41
C ILE A 270 -15.29 23.39 -8.17
N ARG A 271 -16.20 23.49 -9.13
CA ARG A 271 -17.28 24.50 -9.11
C ARG A 271 -18.41 24.17 -8.15
N ARG A 272 -18.64 22.90 -7.84
CA ARG A 272 -19.65 22.50 -6.88
C ARG A 272 -19.07 22.03 -5.54
N PHE A 273 -17.80 22.27 -5.27
CA PHE A 273 -17.15 21.88 -4.03
C PHE A 273 -17.94 22.29 -2.78
N GLU A 274 -18.28 23.59 -2.65
CA GLU A 274 -19.05 24.10 -1.51
C GLU A 274 -20.45 23.48 -1.39
N TRP A 275 -21.03 23.03 -2.50
CA TRP A 275 -22.29 22.32 -2.49
C TRP A 275 -22.12 20.90 -1.99
N PHE A 276 -21.11 20.15 -2.48
CA PHE A 276 -20.80 18.79 -2.06
C PHE A 276 -20.38 18.74 -0.59
N LYS A 277 -19.51 19.64 -0.16
CA LYS A 277 -19.09 19.77 1.24
C LYS A 277 -20.28 19.93 2.21
N LYS A 278 -21.33 20.61 1.77
CA LYS A 278 -22.54 20.80 2.57
C LYS A 278 -23.51 19.62 2.51
N ASN A 279 -23.53 18.85 1.43
CA ASN A 279 -24.54 17.83 1.16
C ASN A 279 -23.97 16.43 1.16
N GLU A 280 -22.74 16.26 1.60
CA GLU A 280 -21.96 15.02 1.73
C GLU A 280 -22.41 13.94 0.73
N PRO A 281 -21.66 13.67 -0.33
CA PRO A 281 -22.00 12.60 -1.28
C PRO A 281 -22.08 11.27 -0.53
N ALA A 282 -22.90 10.35 -1.00
CA ALA A 282 -22.88 8.99 -0.45
C ALA A 282 -21.52 8.35 -0.75
N GLU A 283 -21.08 7.40 0.07
CA GLU A 283 -19.78 6.74 0.06
C GLU A 283 -19.31 6.23 -1.33
N ASN A 284 -20.24 6.01 -2.27
CA ASN A 284 -19.97 5.58 -3.64
C ASN A 284 -20.16 6.70 -4.70
N GLU A 285 -20.40 7.94 -4.28
CA GLU A 285 -20.71 9.06 -5.17
C GLU A 285 -19.60 10.12 -5.21
N ASP A 286 -18.50 9.89 -4.51
CA ASP A 286 -17.37 10.82 -4.34
C ASP A 286 -16.21 10.61 -5.33
N ALA A 287 -16.17 9.46 -6.01
CA ALA A 287 -15.08 9.07 -6.91
C ALA A 287 -15.14 9.69 -8.32
N PHE A 288 -16.16 10.49 -8.66
CA PHE A 288 -16.37 10.94 -10.04
C PHE A 288 -15.21 11.76 -10.62
N CYS A 289 -14.56 12.55 -9.79
CA CYS A 289 -13.39 13.34 -10.20
C CYS A 289 -12.21 12.42 -10.54
N MET A 290 -11.98 11.39 -9.72
CA MET A 290 -10.94 10.39 -9.94
C MET A 290 -11.18 9.60 -11.22
N HIS A 291 -12.41 9.12 -11.43
CA HIS A 291 -12.79 8.49 -12.69
C HIS A 291 -12.43 9.37 -13.90
N ALA A 292 -12.78 10.66 -13.84
CA ALA A 292 -12.52 11.57 -14.95
C ALA A 292 -11.03 11.78 -15.20
N LEU A 293 -10.22 11.97 -14.15
CA LEU A 293 -8.76 12.15 -14.25
C LEU A 293 -8.09 10.93 -14.91
N TYR A 294 -8.42 9.72 -14.45
CA TYR A 294 -7.84 8.50 -15.01
C TYR A 294 -8.36 8.17 -16.42
N LEU A 295 -9.63 8.42 -16.71
CA LEU A 295 -10.16 8.26 -18.07
C LEU A 295 -9.53 9.24 -19.06
N LEU A 296 -9.22 10.49 -18.65
CA LEU A 296 -8.46 11.42 -19.47
C LEU A 296 -7.06 10.89 -19.80
N MET A 297 -6.39 10.27 -18.85
CA MET A 297 -5.10 9.59 -19.05
C MET A 297 -5.27 8.40 -20.00
N GLU A 298 -6.27 7.54 -19.77
CA GLU A 298 -6.53 6.34 -20.57
C GLU A 298 -6.76 6.68 -22.06
N ILE A 299 -7.54 7.72 -22.35
CA ILE A 299 -7.74 8.18 -23.72
C ILE A 299 -6.57 9.04 -24.25
N LYS A 300 -5.51 9.24 -23.46
CA LYS A 300 -4.32 10.03 -23.83
C LYS A 300 -4.69 11.45 -24.27
N ALA A 301 -5.52 12.12 -23.49
CA ALA A 301 -6.00 13.47 -23.79
C ALA A 301 -4.98 14.53 -23.33
N GLU A 302 -3.82 14.63 -23.98
CA GLU A 302 -2.74 15.55 -23.58
C GLU A 302 -3.23 17.02 -23.53
N GLU A 303 -4.22 17.38 -24.34
CA GLU A 303 -4.86 18.71 -24.35
C GLU A 303 -5.54 19.05 -23.03
N SER A 304 -5.90 18.04 -22.22
CA SER A 304 -6.56 18.20 -20.92
C SER A 304 -5.60 18.51 -19.75
N LEU A 305 -4.28 18.47 -19.98
CA LEU A 305 -3.31 18.84 -18.92
C LEU A 305 -3.65 20.19 -18.23
N PRO A 306 -4.04 21.26 -18.92
CA PRO A 306 -4.41 22.52 -18.27
C PRO A 306 -5.58 22.37 -17.26
N VAL A 307 -6.53 21.48 -17.53
CA VAL A 307 -7.67 21.20 -16.65
C VAL A 307 -7.22 20.45 -15.40
N VAL A 308 -6.32 19.47 -15.57
CA VAL A 308 -5.71 18.74 -14.45
C VAL A 308 -4.88 19.71 -13.59
N LEU A 309 -4.03 20.55 -14.19
CA LEU A 309 -3.27 21.54 -13.45
C LEU A 309 -4.18 22.57 -12.76
N GLU A 310 -5.36 22.89 -13.32
CA GLU A 310 -6.33 23.75 -12.65
C GLU A 310 -6.93 23.07 -11.42
N PHE A 311 -7.21 21.77 -11.47
CA PHE A 311 -7.59 20.99 -10.30
C PHE A 311 -6.50 21.01 -9.22
N LEU A 312 -5.24 20.82 -9.60
CA LEU A 312 -4.10 20.84 -8.68
C LEU A 312 -3.82 22.20 -8.03
N ARG A 313 -4.33 23.31 -8.61
CA ARG A 313 -4.22 24.66 -8.04
C ARG A 313 -5.22 24.92 -6.94
N GLN A 314 -6.15 24.01 -6.69
CA GLN A 314 -7.20 24.23 -5.71
C GLN A 314 -6.65 24.23 -4.28
N PRO A 315 -7.40 24.79 -3.28
CA PRO A 315 -7.07 24.63 -1.88
C PRO A 315 -6.88 23.17 -1.49
N PHE A 316 -5.98 22.91 -0.53
CA PHE A 316 -5.74 21.55 -0.04
C PHE A 316 -7.03 20.87 0.43
N GLU A 317 -7.91 21.59 1.13
CA GLU A 317 -9.21 21.07 1.56
C GLU A 317 -10.06 20.51 0.39
N LEU A 318 -10.02 21.15 -0.79
CA LEU A 318 -10.73 20.64 -1.97
C LEU A 318 -10.04 19.41 -2.55
N ILE A 319 -8.71 19.44 -2.62
CA ILE A 319 -7.92 18.29 -3.11
C ILE A 319 -8.16 17.09 -2.20
N ASP A 320 -8.03 17.26 -0.89
CA ASP A 320 -8.23 16.21 0.11
C ASP A 320 -9.66 15.65 0.08
N PHE A 321 -10.66 16.51 -0.04
CA PHE A 321 -12.07 16.11 -0.12
C PHE A 321 -12.37 15.13 -1.27
N TRP A 322 -11.76 15.33 -2.45
CA TRP A 322 -11.96 14.47 -3.61
C TRP A 322 -10.94 13.32 -3.72
N ASN A 323 -9.99 13.32 -2.80
CA ASN A 323 -8.76 12.57 -2.96
C ASN A 323 -8.53 11.54 -1.89
N TYR A 324 -9.50 11.33 -1.04
CA TYR A 324 -9.41 10.47 0.11
C TYR A 324 -8.61 9.18 -0.20
N VAL A 325 -7.44 9.02 0.46
CA VAL A 325 -6.57 7.83 0.49
C VAL A 325 -5.73 7.53 -0.78
N PHE A 326 -6.15 7.89 -1.99
CA PHE A 326 -5.58 7.33 -3.24
C PHE A 326 -4.54 8.19 -3.96
N LEU A 327 -4.54 9.50 -3.77
CA LEU A 327 -3.78 10.39 -4.63
C LEU A 327 -2.29 10.49 -4.30
N SER A 328 -1.85 10.15 -3.09
CA SER A 328 -0.43 10.22 -2.75
C SER A 328 0.46 9.27 -3.58
N ASP A 329 -0.12 8.16 -4.07
CA ASP A 329 0.66 7.15 -4.78
C ASP A 329 0.33 7.04 -6.27
N SER A 330 -0.73 7.70 -6.76
CA SER A 330 -1.20 7.44 -8.11
C SER A 330 -1.48 8.67 -8.98
N LEU A 331 -1.64 9.87 -8.40
CA LEU A 331 -1.92 11.10 -9.17
C LEU A 331 -0.78 11.49 -10.12
N TRP A 332 0.47 11.22 -9.72
CA TRP A 332 1.63 11.45 -10.58
C TRP A 332 1.48 10.76 -11.95
N GLN A 333 0.79 9.62 -12.05
CA GLN A 333 0.59 8.90 -13.29
C GLN A 333 -0.28 9.69 -14.29
N VAL A 334 -1.36 10.30 -13.80
CA VAL A 334 -2.22 11.18 -14.61
C VAL A 334 -1.41 12.38 -15.13
N ILE A 335 -0.63 13.00 -14.23
CA ILE A 335 0.23 14.14 -14.58
C ILE A 335 1.30 13.73 -15.58
N TYR A 336 1.95 12.57 -15.36
CA TYR A 336 2.92 11.98 -16.27
C TYR A 336 2.30 11.71 -17.66
N GLY A 337 1.16 10.99 -17.69
CA GLY A 337 0.53 10.58 -18.95
C GLY A 337 0.09 11.75 -19.82
N LEU A 338 -0.44 12.81 -19.20
CA LEU A 338 -0.88 14.02 -19.92
C LEU A 338 0.24 15.04 -20.11
N GLY A 339 1.24 15.04 -19.22
CA GLY A 339 2.36 15.97 -19.23
C GLY A 339 3.59 15.51 -20.00
N LEU A 340 3.62 14.26 -20.47
CA LEU A 340 4.78 13.65 -21.12
C LEU A 340 5.44 14.55 -22.16
N ASN A 341 4.66 15.16 -23.03
CA ASN A 341 5.14 16.05 -24.09
C ASN A 341 5.03 17.56 -23.72
N GLN A 342 4.75 17.89 -22.46
CA GLN A 342 4.47 19.23 -21.96
C GLN A 342 5.22 19.52 -20.66
N ALA A 343 6.43 18.98 -20.49
CA ALA A 343 7.23 19.12 -19.26
C ALA A 343 7.49 20.59 -18.86
N ASP A 344 7.51 21.52 -19.82
CA ASP A 344 7.59 22.96 -19.57
C ASP A 344 6.40 23.50 -18.76
N LYS A 345 5.18 22.97 -18.97
CA LYS A 345 3.99 23.33 -18.18
C LYS A 345 4.06 22.80 -16.75
N LEU A 346 4.63 21.61 -16.56
CA LEU A 346 4.89 21.03 -15.23
C LEU A 346 5.87 21.92 -14.45
N VAL A 347 6.97 22.33 -15.10
CA VAL A 347 7.93 23.28 -14.52
C VAL A 347 7.29 24.62 -14.18
N ALA A 348 6.42 25.14 -15.06
CA ALA A 348 5.70 26.38 -14.80
C ALA A 348 4.82 26.25 -13.54
N PHE A 349 4.07 25.16 -13.40
CA PHE A 349 3.26 24.87 -12.22
C PHE A 349 4.08 24.82 -10.91
N LEU A 350 5.26 24.14 -10.94
CA LEU A 350 6.16 24.07 -9.77
C LEU A 350 6.65 25.44 -9.29
N LYS A 351 6.67 26.43 -10.15
CA LYS A 351 7.09 27.80 -9.84
C LYS A 351 5.96 28.75 -9.48
N GLU A 352 4.72 28.34 -9.63
CA GLU A 352 3.57 29.14 -9.26
C GLU A 352 3.48 29.32 -7.74
N PRO A 353 3.25 30.54 -7.23
CA PRO A 353 3.02 30.74 -5.81
C PRO A 353 1.66 30.20 -5.38
N LEU A 354 1.50 29.92 -4.08
CA LEU A 354 0.24 29.52 -3.45
C LEU A 354 -0.30 28.15 -3.85
N ASN A 355 0.41 27.36 -4.65
CA ASN A 355 0.01 25.99 -4.92
C ASN A 355 0.34 25.10 -3.71
N CYS A 356 -0.55 24.15 -3.43
CA CYS A 356 -0.40 23.19 -2.35
C CYS A 356 0.92 22.40 -2.47
N SER A 357 1.61 22.21 -1.36
CA SER A 357 2.88 21.43 -1.28
C SER A 357 2.68 20.05 -1.86
N PHE A 358 1.62 19.34 -1.45
CA PHE A 358 1.27 18.01 -1.92
C PHE A 358 1.16 17.92 -3.46
N THR A 359 0.39 18.84 -4.09
CA THR A 359 0.23 18.81 -5.56
C THR A 359 1.52 19.16 -6.30
N ARG A 360 2.39 19.98 -5.68
CA ARG A 360 3.72 20.30 -6.24
C ARG A 360 4.65 19.09 -6.17
N THR A 361 4.60 18.28 -5.12
CA THR A 361 5.41 17.05 -5.04
C THR A 361 4.97 16.02 -6.07
N GLU A 362 3.66 15.83 -6.31
CA GLU A 362 3.13 14.96 -7.35
C GLU A 362 3.59 15.38 -8.77
N VAL A 363 3.61 16.71 -9.02
CA VAL A 363 4.11 17.23 -10.30
C VAL A 363 5.62 17.03 -10.45
N SER A 364 6.39 17.15 -9.37
CA SER A 364 7.83 16.87 -9.38
C SER A 364 8.11 15.38 -9.60
N SER A 365 7.41 14.50 -8.91
CA SER A 365 7.49 13.05 -9.13
C SER A 365 7.17 12.68 -10.57
N ALA A 366 6.10 13.22 -11.16
CA ALA A 366 5.76 12.98 -12.57
C ALA A 366 6.90 13.42 -13.52
N LEU A 367 7.54 14.55 -13.25
CA LEU A 367 8.68 15.05 -14.03
C LEU A 367 9.87 14.09 -13.94
N THR A 368 10.18 13.55 -12.77
CA THR A 368 11.20 12.52 -12.55
C THR A 368 10.88 11.24 -13.29
N GLN A 369 9.64 10.77 -13.21
CA GLN A 369 9.21 9.55 -13.89
C GLN A 369 9.27 9.68 -15.43
N ILE A 370 9.15 10.89 -15.98
CA ILE A 370 9.42 11.11 -17.43
C ILE A 370 10.85 10.70 -17.78
N ALA A 371 11.84 11.07 -16.98
CA ALA A 371 13.24 10.71 -17.26
C ALA A 371 13.52 9.22 -17.00
N LEU A 372 12.89 8.62 -15.99
CA LEU A 372 13.08 7.20 -15.65
C LEU A 372 12.42 6.27 -16.70
N HIS A 373 11.26 6.65 -17.23
CA HIS A 373 10.61 5.90 -18.32
C HIS A 373 11.19 6.21 -19.70
N HIS A 374 11.81 7.39 -19.88
CA HIS A 374 12.42 7.86 -21.13
C HIS A 374 13.85 8.33 -20.89
N PRO A 375 14.82 7.40 -20.73
CA PRO A 375 16.21 7.72 -20.40
C PRO A 375 16.87 8.69 -21.39
N GLU A 376 16.44 8.69 -22.66
CA GLU A 376 16.88 9.64 -23.67
C GLU A 376 16.53 11.10 -23.35
N ARG A 377 15.54 11.33 -22.49
CA ARG A 377 15.09 12.64 -22.02
C ARG A 377 15.74 13.08 -20.71
N ARG A 378 16.54 12.21 -20.06
CA ARG A 378 17.15 12.50 -18.75
C ARG A 378 17.88 13.85 -18.75
N LYS A 379 18.66 14.14 -19.80
CA LYS A 379 19.36 15.43 -19.88
C LYS A 379 18.41 16.62 -19.91
N GLU A 380 17.32 16.54 -20.66
CA GLU A 380 16.27 17.56 -20.68
C GLU A 380 15.71 17.79 -19.28
N ILE A 381 15.32 16.73 -18.57
CA ILE A 381 14.71 16.81 -17.24
C ILE A 381 15.71 17.37 -16.21
N ILE A 382 16.98 16.97 -16.25
CA ILE A 382 18.03 17.55 -15.40
C ILE A 382 18.18 19.07 -15.67
N ASP A 383 18.12 19.51 -16.92
CA ASP A 383 18.19 20.93 -17.25
C ASP A 383 16.93 21.69 -16.76
N LEU A 384 15.76 21.04 -16.77
CA LEU A 384 14.53 21.59 -16.18
C LEU A 384 14.63 21.70 -14.65
N TYR A 385 15.16 20.70 -13.95
CA TYR A 385 15.43 20.78 -12.51
C TYR A 385 16.45 21.88 -12.17
N ARG A 386 17.50 22.03 -12.96
CA ARG A 386 18.42 23.17 -12.81
C ARG A 386 17.71 24.51 -12.86
N ASN A 387 16.78 24.67 -13.79
CA ASN A 387 15.97 25.86 -13.93
C ASN A 387 15.02 26.09 -12.73
N ILE A 388 14.50 25.02 -12.14
CA ILE A 388 13.66 25.07 -10.92
C ILE A 388 14.51 25.49 -9.72
N ILE A 389 15.69 24.88 -9.51
CA ILE A 389 16.61 25.21 -8.42
C ILE A 389 17.06 26.67 -8.51
N GLN A 390 17.43 27.13 -9.71
CA GLN A 390 17.81 28.51 -9.93
C GLN A 390 16.67 29.48 -9.61
N PHE A 391 15.43 29.12 -9.95
CA PHE A 391 14.26 29.92 -9.62
C PHE A 391 14.08 30.05 -8.10
N PHE A 392 14.15 28.97 -7.33
CA PHE A 392 14.07 29.01 -5.87
C PHE A 392 15.23 29.79 -5.24
N SER A 393 16.45 29.56 -5.70
CA SER A 393 17.64 30.28 -5.22
C SER A 393 17.50 31.81 -5.42
N ASN A 394 16.95 32.23 -6.56
CA ASN A 394 16.75 33.66 -6.88
C ASN A 394 15.60 34.28 -6.07
N ASN A 395 14.64 33.49 -5.61
CA ASN A 395 13.46 33.95 -4.88
C ASN A 395 13.48 33.53 -3.39
N LYS A 396 14.63 33.17 -2.83
CA LYS A 396 14.79 32.62 -1.48
C LYS A 396 14.23 33.48 -0.33
N ALA A 397 13.95 34.75 -0.56
CA ALA A 397 13.35 35.63 0.42
C ALA A 397 11.80 35.75 0.27
N ASP A 398 11.24 35.18 -0.76
CA ASP A 398 9.81 35.28 -1.04
C ASP A 398 9.07 34.06 -0.45
N LYS A 399 8.43 34.27 0.70
CA LYS A 399 7.67 33.23 1.41
C LYS A 399 6.45 32.71 0.65
N ALA A 400 5.95 33.39 -0.38
CA ALA A 400 4.88 32.90 -1.21
C ALA A 400 5.37 31.88 -2.27
N ILE A 401 6.67 31.83 -2.52
CA ILE A 401 7.32 30.95 -3.50
C ILE A 401 8.04 29.81 -2.81
N ILE A 402 8.76 30.12 -1.73
CA ILE A 402 9.61 29.16 -1.01
C ILE A 402 8.74 28.28 -0.13
N ASP A 403 8.89 27.00 -0.37
CA ASP A 403 8.30 25.91 0.37
C ASP A 403 9.43 24.89 0.62
N GLU A 404 9.95 24.89 1.84
CA GLU A 404 11.13 24.09 2.22
C GLU A 404 10.85 22.59 2.05
N TYR A 405 9.61 22.17 2.32
CA TYR A 405 9.15 20.80 2.17
C TYR A 405 9.17 20.36 0.70
N VAL A 406 8.58 21.14 -0.22
CA VAL A 406 8.61 20.88 -1.67
C VAL A 406 10.04 20.85 -2.19
N ILE A 407 10.90 21.74 -1.70
CA ILE A 407 12.32 21.76 -2.12
C ILE A 407 13.03 20.49 -1.66
N GLY A 408 12.72 19.97 -0.46
CA GLY A 408 13.23 18.68 0.02
C GLY A 408 12.83 17.53 -0.91
N PHE A 409 11.56 17.43 -1.31
CA PHE A 409 11.10 16.42 -2.27
C PHE A 409 11.75 16.56 -3.65
N ILE A 410 11.89 17.79 -4.16
CA ILE A 410 12.59 18.02 -5.43
C ILE A 410 14.04 17.54 -5.36
N ILE A 411 14.71 17.69 -4.24
CA ILE A 411 16.07 17.15 -4.04
C ILE A 411 16.04 15.62 -4.05
N SER A 412 15.07 15.01 -3.37
CA SER A 412 14.89 13.54 -3.40
C SER A 412 14.63 13.02 -4.81
N ASP A 413 13.77 13.67 -5.57
CA ASP A 413 13.50 13.36 -6.98
C ASP A 413 14.77 13.46 -7.86
N ILE A 414 15.62 14.46 -7.60
CA ILE A 414 16.91 14.61 -8.29
C ILE A 414 17.88 13.49 -7.88
N VAL A 415 17.83 13.05 -6.63
CA VAL A 415 18.62 11.90 -6.16
C VAL A 415 18.20 10.64 -6.91
N GLU A 416 16.90 10.37 -7.07
CA GLU A 416 16.38 9.23 -7.83
C GLU A 416 16.89 9.21 -9.29
N LEU A 417 17.09 10.38 -9.89
CA LEU A 417 17.68 10.53 -11.22
C LEU A 417 19.22 10.42 -11.23
N ASN A 418 19.86 10.13 -10.09
CA ASN A 418 21.31 10.20 -9.97
C ASN A 418 21.87 11.54 -10.49
N GLY A 419 21.19 12.64 -10.09
CA GLY A 419 21.42 14.00 -10.60
C GLY A 419 22.69 14.67 -10.05
N LYS A 420 23.82 13.97 -10.02
CA LYS A 420 25.13 14.49 -9.52
C LYS A 420 25.57 15.78 -10.18
N GLU A 421 25.09 16.04 -11.40
CA GLU A 421 25.37 17.27 -12.16
C GLU A 421 24.74 18.51 -11.52
N LEU A 422 23.80 18.33 -10.57
CA LEU A 422 23.09 19.39 -9.85
C LEU A 422 23.60 19.60 -8.43
N LEU A 423 24.55 18.80 -7.94
CA LEU A 423 25.09 18.93 -6.58
C LEU A 423 25.58 20.35 -6.24
N PRO A 424 26.25 21.10 -7.15
CA PRO A 424 26.64 22.49 -6.85
C PRO A 424 25.45 23.42 -6.64
N GLU A 425 24.36 23.25 -7.41
CA GLU A 425 23.15 24.06 -7.31
C GLU A 425 22.33 23.66 -6.06
N ILE A 426 22.27 22.37 -5.74
CA ILE A 426 21.63 21.86 -4.51
C ILE A 426 22.34 22.42 -3.27
N GLN A 427 23.68 22.47 -3.26
CA GLN A 427 24.44 23.08 -2.15
C GLN A 427 23.99 24.52 -1.88
N ILE A 428 23.67 25.30 -2.92
CA ILE A 428 23.19 26.69 -2.76
C ILE A 428 21.85 26.74 -2.01
N LEU A 429 20.96 25.76 -2.22
CA LEU A 429 19.69 25.67 -1.50
C LEU A 429 19.92 25.40 -0.02
N PHE A 430 20.79 24.45 0.34
CA PHE A 430 21.17 24.17 1.73
C PHE A 430 21.86 25.36 2.39
N ASP A 431 22.81 26.02 1.71
CA ASP A 431 23.49 27.22 2.22
C ASP A 431 22.50 28.38 2.45
N SER A 432 21.39 28.40 1.67
CA SER A 432 20.33 29.39 1.81
C SER A 432 19.32 29.04 2.90
N ARG A 433 19.39 27.84 3.50
CA ARG A 433 18.50 27.30 4.54
C ARG A 433 17.02 27.31 4.12
N ILE A 434 16.76 26.88 2.90
CA ILE A 434 15.42 26.75 2.31
C ILE A 434 15.10 25.32 1.94
N VAL A 435 15.72 24.34 2.61
CA VAL A 435 15.51 22.91 2.43
C VAL A 435 14.98 22.32 3.73
N ASP A 436 13.96 21.52 3.66
CA ASP A 436 13.55 20.67 4.78
C ASP A 436 14.43 19.40 4.78
N GLU A 437 15.42 19.39 5.67
CA GLU A 437 16.38 18.28 5.80
C GLU A 437 15.71 16.99 6.34
N SER A 438 14.50 17.07 6.92
CA SER A 438 13.76 15.87 7.34
C SER A 438 13.26 15.04 6.15
N ILE A 439 13.19 15.65 4.98
CA ILE A 439 12.73 15.01 3.74
C ILE A 439 13.93 14.50 2.92
N SER A 440 14.88 15.36 2.60
CA SER A 440 15.99 15.03 1.70
C SER A 440 17.23 14.48 2.42
N GLY A 441 17.27 14.53 3.75
CA GLY A 441 18.51 14.42 4.49
C GLY A 441 19.37 15.68 4.38
N ASP A 442 20.52 15.71 5.08
CA ASP A 442 21.50 16.78 4.94
C ASP A 442 22.30 16.65 3.63
N MET A 443 23.05 17.69 3.27
CA MET A 443 23.85 17.68 2.03
C MET A 443 24.86 16.52 1.97
N LYS A 444 25.35 16.02 3.11
CA LYS A 444 26.31 14.89 3.15
C LYS A 444 25.58 13.58 2.83
N GLU A 445 24.36 13.43 3.31
CA GLU A 445 23.51 12.28 3.02
C GLU A 445 23.15 12.27 1.55
N VAL A 446 22.69 13.39 0.97
CA VAL A 446 22.43 13.54 -0.48
C VAL A 446 23.64 13.13 -1.31
N ILE A 447 24.85 13.63 -0.99
CA ILE A 447 26.09 13.24 -1.68
C ILE A 447 26.40 11.76 -1.50
N SER A 448 26.19 11.23 -0.28
CA SER A 448 26.45 9.82 0.01
C SER A 448 25.53 8.89 -0.77
N ILE A 449 24.24 9.20 -0.85
CA ILE A 449 23.25 8.41 -1.59
C ILE A 449 23.58 8.42 -3.08
N ILE A 450 23.77 9.58 -3.69
CA ILE A 450 24.13 9.72 -5.11
C ILE A 450 25.44 8.96 -5.45
N ASN A 451 26.42 8.98 -4.56
CA ASN A 451 27.67 8.26 -4.79
C ASN A 451 27.52 6.74 -4.64
N LYS A 452 26.64 6.27 -3.74
CA LYS A 452 26.36 4.85 -3.56
C LYS A 452 25.55 4.26 -4.73
N MET A 453 24.65 5.03 -5.34
CA MET A 453 23.86 4.63 -6.51
C MET A 453 24.72 4.24 -7.73
N HIS A 454 26.02 4.62 -7.75
CA HIS A 454 26.95 4.14 -8.78
C HIS A 454 27.33 2.66 -8.69
N SER A 455 27.09 2.01 -7.56
CA SER A 455 27.33 0.58 -7.35
C SER A 455 26.07 -0.26 -7.61
N TYR A 456 24.92 0.36 -7.72
CA TYR A 456 23.63 -0.25 -8.10
C TYR A 456 23.37 0.12 -9.56
N SER A 457 23.19 -0.86 -10.41
CA SER A 457 22.77 -0.70 -11.82
C SER A 457 21.30 -0.25 -11.92
N ASP A 458 20.75 0.43 -10.92
CA ASP A 458 19.33 0.48 -10.63
C ASP A 458 18.73 1.88 -10.77
N GLU A 459 18.87 2.47 -11.96
CA GLU A 459 17.86 3.43 -12.44
C GLU A 459 16.45 2.76 -12.50
N GLU A 460 16.37 1.43 -12.59
CA GLU A 460 15.10 0.68 -12.56
C GLU A 460 14.45 0.65 -11.18
N GLY A 461 15.20 0.75 -10.07
CA GLY A 461 14.65 0.66 -8.71
C GLY A 461 13.74 1.83 -8.32
N PHE A 462 13.92 3.01 -8.92
CA PHE A 462 13.08 4.21 -8.68
C PHE A 462 11.99 4.41 -9.73
N LYS A 463 12.01 3.62 -10.79
CA LYS A 463 10.99 3.66 -11.82
C LYS A 463 9.71 3.04 -11.28
N LYS A 464 8.68 3.88 -11.11
CA LYS A 464 7.37 3.44 -10.64
C LYS A 464 6.61 2.71 -11.75
N ASP A 465 5.84 1.69 -11.41
CA ASP A 465 4.98 1.00 -12.37
C ASP A 465 3.85 1.93 -12.85
N LEU A 466 3.62 1.94 -14.15
CA LEU A 466 2.49 2.64 -14.75
C LEU A 466 1.28 1.70 -14.77
N GLN A 467 0.19 2.15 -14.21
CA GLN A 467 -1.06 1.41 -14.16
C GLN A 467 -2.11 2.07 -15.06
N ASN A 468 -2.80 1.28 -15.84
CA ASN A 468 -3.99 1.73 -16.53
C ASN A 468 -5.20 1.79 -15.58
N TYR A 469 -6.31 2.31 -16.05
CA TYR A 469 -7.53 2.44 -15.25
C TYR A 469 -7.98 1.11 -14.62
N PHE A 470 -7.92 0.00 -15.37
CA PHE A 470 -8.39 -1.31 -14.90
C PHE A 470 -7.46 -1.91 -13.85
N GLU A 471 -6.14 -1.79 -14.04
CA GLU A 471 -5.13 -2.28 -13.09
C GLU A 471 -5.25 -1.56 -11.75
N LEU A 472 -5.39 -0.23 -11.77
CA LEU A 472 -5.61 0.54 -10.54
C LEU A 472 -6.93 0.15 -9.89
N LYS A 473 -8.01 0.00 -10.65
CA LYS A 473 -9.31 -0.44 -10.14
C LYS A 473 -9.22 -1.80 -9.44
N GLU A 474 -8.52 -2.77 -10.03
CA GLU A 474 -8.31 -4.10 -9.44
C GLU A 474 -7.48 -4.02 -8.15
N GLU A 475 -6.45 -3.19 -8.13
CA GLU A 475 -5.64 -2.95 -6.94
C GLU A 475 -6.51 -2.40 -5.80
N LEU A 476 -7.30 -1.35 -6.05
CA LEU A 476 -8.19 -0.75 -5.07
C LEU A 476 -9.30 -1.71 -4.60
N ALA A 477 -9.85 -2.52 -5.50
CA ALA A 477 -10.81 -3.56 -5.13
C ALA A 477 -10.19 -4.62 -4.21
N SER A 478 -8.89 -4.94 -4.40
CA SER A 478 -8.17 -5.86 -3.53
C SER A 478 -8.00 -5.31 -2.11
N TRP A 479 -7.88 -4.00 -1.96
CA TRP A 479 -7.79 -3.36 -0.64
C TRP A 479 -9.12 -3.46 0.11
N ASN A 480 -10.24 -3.21 -0.55
CA ASN A 480 -11.57 -3.36 0.06
C ASN A 480 -11.88 -4.81 0.49
N THR A 481 -11.19 -5.80 -0.07
CA THR A 481 -11.31 -7.20 0.35
C THR A 481 -10.33 -7.59 1.45
N SER A 482 -9.24 -6.85 1.63
CA SER A 482 -8.27 -7.03 2.71
C SER A 482 -8.57 -6.16 3.94
N ASP A 483 -9.09 -4.96 3.75
CA ASP A 483 -9.35 -3.97 4.81
C ASP A 483 -10.68 -4.16 5.55
N SER A 484 -11.62 -4.98 5.04
CA SER A 484 -12.80 -5.34 5.85
C SER A 484 -12.46 -6.11 7.13
N ASN A 485 -11.17 -6.42 7.36
CA ASN A 485 -10.67 -7.06 8.57
C ASN A 485 -9.63 -6.22 9.36
N GLU A 486 -9.18 -5.07 8.87
CA GLU A 486 -8.21 -4.23 9.59
C GLU A 486 -8.79 -2.91 10.17
N PHE A 487 -9.94 -2.43 9.67
CA PHE A 487 -10.49 -1.13 10.09
C PHE A 487 -11.83 -1.18 10.82
N ASP A 488 -12.58 -2.29 10.79
CA ASP A 488 -13.85 -2.47 11.53
C ASP A 488 -13.65 -2.71 13.04
N PHE A 489 -12.43 -2.60 13.54
CA PHE A 489 -12.11 -2.81 14.97
C PHE A 489 -12.51 -1.65 15.88
N LEU A 490 -13.05 -0.55 15.38
CA LEU A 490 -13.37 0.62 16.22
C LEU A 490 -14.86 0.85 16.50
N THR A 491 -15.78 0.04 15.97
CA THR A 491 -17.22 0.18 16.30
C THR A 491 -17.97 -1.15 16.13
N ASP A 492 -18.01 -2.02 17.12
CA ASP A 492 -19.25 -2.72 17.50
C ASP A 492 -19.12 -3.40 18.87
N GLU A 493 -19.82 -2.89 19.87
CA GLU A 493 -20.15 -3.60 21.10
C GLU A 493 -21.51 -4.28 20.86
N GLY A 494 -21.57 -5.60 20.78
CA GLY A 494 -22.86 -6.28 20.70
C GLY A 494 -22.81 -7.81 20.54
N ASP A 495 -23.00 -8.51 21.65
CA ASP A 495 -23.66 -9.83 21.84
C ASP A 495 -23.30 -11.03 20.93
N GLU A 496 -22.38 -11.89 21.36
CA GLU A 496 -22.25 -13.26 20.86
C GLU A 496 -22.07 -14.31 21.99
N GLU A 497 -23.19 -14.80 22.55
CA GLU A 497 -23.15 -15.91 23.54
C GLU A 497 -23.77 -17.25 23.08
N GLU A 498 -24.22 -17.43 21.84
CA GLU A 498 -25.08 -18.60 21.51
C GLU A 498 -24.51 -19.70 20.57
N ASN A 499 -23.29 -19.60 20.05
CA ASN A 499 -22.85 -20.54 19.00
C ASN A 499 -21.83 -21.63 19.41
N GLU A 500 -21.43 -21.73 20.67
CA GLU A 500 -20.37 -22.69 21.08
C GLU A 500 -20.81 -24.16 21.26
N LYS A 501 -22.11 -24.45 21.29
CA LYS A 501 -22.58 -25.81 21.61
C LYS A 501 -22.75 -26.76 20.42
N GLU A 502 -22.72 -26.26 19.20
CA GLU A 502 -22.94 -27.09 18.00
C GLU A 502 -21.67 -27.79 17.47
N TYR A 503 -20.49 -27.32 17.86
CA TYR A 503 -19.20 -27.80 17.35
C TYR A 503 -18.65 -29.08 17.98
N TYR A 504 -19.15 -29.49 19.13
CA TYR A 504 -18.62 -30.66 19.86
C TYR A 504 -19.26 -31.99 19.48
N ASN A 505 -20.38 -32.00 18.76
CA ASN A 505 -21.12 -33.25 18.46
C ASN A 505 -20.65 -33.99 17.19
N ASP A 506 -19.83 -33.35 16.33
CA ASP A 506 -19.37 -33.99 15.06
C ASP A 506 -18.10 -34.84 15.22
N TRP A 507 -17.58 -34.97 16.43
CA TRP A 507 -16.31 -35.68 16.69
C TRP A 507 -16.39 -37.21 16.62
N GLU A 508 -17.57 -37.79 16.71
CA GLU A 508 -17.72 -39.26 16.76
C GLU A 508 -17.81 -39.96 15.38
N GLU A 509 -18.13 -39.23 14.31
CA GLU A 509 -18.36 -39.84 12.96
C GLU A 509 -17.11 -39.98 12.08
N ILE A 510 -15.95 -39.40 12.43
CA ILE A 510 -14.78 -39.35 11.54
C ILE A 510 -13.79 -40.53 11.76
N LYS A 511 -14.10 -41.46 12.66
CA LYS A 511 -13.17 -42.57 12.99
C LYS A 511 -13.12 -43.73 12.01
N GLU A 512 -13.92 -43.79 10.95
CA GLU A 512 -13.93 -44.89 9.99
C GLU A 512 -13.86 -44.38 8.54
N GLY A 513 -12.66 -44.48 7.92
CA GLY A 513 -12.49 -44.30 6.49
C GLY A 513 -11.07 -43.93 6.04
N GLU A 514 -10.11 -44.81 6.22
CA GLU A 514 -8.82 -44.70 5.53
C GLU A 514 -8.91 -45.41 4.16
N GLU A 515 -8.76 -44.66 3.06
CA GLU A 515 -8.28 -45.19 1.78
C GLU A 515 -7.18 -44.32 1.19
N ASP A 516 -6.11 -45.02 0.86
CA ASP A 516 -4.82 -44.67 0.31
C ASP A 516 -4.93 -43.96 -1.05
N THR A 517 -4.35 -42.74 -1.20
CA THR A 517 -3.99 -42.20 -2.50
C THR A 517 -2.69 -41.43 -2.47
N THR A 518 -1.59 -42.17 -2.66
CA THR A 518 -0.31 -41.62 -3.15
C THR A 518 -0.41 -41.45 -4.66
N GLN A 519 -0.33 -40.24 -5.16
CA GLN A 519 0.33 -39.71 -6.38
C GLN A 519 -0.33 -38.43 -6.85
N TYR A 520 0.41 -37.34 -6.83
CA TYR A 520 0.69 -36.51 -8.01
C TYR A 520 1.52 -35.29 -7.63
N PHE A 521 2.66 -35.18 -8.27
CA PHE A 521 3.59 -34.04 -8.19
C PHE A 521 3.27 -33.00 -9.27
N TYR A 522 3.42 -31.72 -8.91
CA TYR A 522 3.73 -30.53 -9.71
C TYR A 522 3.08 -30.35 -11.08
N SER A 523 2.25 -29.34 -11.21
CA SER A 523 2.30 -28.37 -12.34
C SER A 523 1.35 -27.20 -12.14
N GLY A 524 1.89 -25.96 -12.29
CA GLY A 524 1.27 -24.80 -12.95
C GLY A 524 -0.09 -24.30 -12.46
N SER A 525 -0.06 -23.17 -11.79
CA SER A 525 -1.21 -22.32 -11.47
C SER A 525 -2.03 -21.90 -12.70
N LYS A 526 -3.36 -22.14 -12.65
CA LYS A 526 -4.38 -21.40 -13.41
C LYS A 526 -5.43 -20.87 -12.44
N PRO A 527 -6.00 -19.69 -12.67
CA PRO A 527 -6.95 -19.08 -11.74
C PRO A 527 -8.30 -19.81 -11.76
N PHE A 528 -8.88 -19.96 -10.57
CA PHE A 528 -10.17 -20.60 -10.35
C PHE A 528 -11.30 -19.57 -10.47
N VAL A 529 -12.28 -19.87 -11.32
CA VAL A 529 -13.50 -19.06 -11.49
C VAL A 529 -14.57 -19.57 -10.54
N HIS A 530 -15.12 -18.71 -9.68
CA HIS A 530 -16.23 -19.05 -8.78
C HIS A 530 -17.56 -19.13 -9.52
N ALA A 531 -18.28 -20.23 -9.33
CA ALA A 531 -19.50 -20.59 -10.06
C ALA A 531 -20.84 -20.11 -9.44
N THR A 532 -20.85 -19.21 -8.45
CA THR A 532 -22.10 -18.63 -7.94
C THR A 532 -21.91 -17.17 -7.50
N PRO A 533 -22.73 -16.23 -8.04
CA PRO A 533 -22.66 -14.82 -7.62
C PRO A 533 -23.18 -14.66 -6.19
N LYS A 534 -22.41 -13.96 -5.33
CA LYS A 534 -22.87 -13.52 -4.00
C LYS A 534 -23.97 -12.47 -4.17
N VAL A 535 -25.09 -12.64 -3.46
CA VAL A 535 -26.19 -11.67 -3.45
C VAL A 535 -25.85 -10.53 -2.49
N GLY A 536 -25.73 -9.31 -2.99
CA GLY A 536 -25.46 -8.12 -2.18
C GLY A 536 -26.63 -7.79 -1.22
N ARG A 537 -26.33 -7.19 -0.07
CA ARG A 537 -27.33 -6.85 0.97
C ARG A 537 -28.51 -6.03 0.44
N ASN A 538 -28.29 -5.22 -0.59
CA ASN A 538 -29.31 -4.36 -1.19
C ASN A 538 -29.98 -4.96 -2.43
N ASP A 539 -29.54 -6.12 -2.92
CA ASP A 539 -30.09 -6.78 -4.10
C ASP A 539 -31.48 -7.37 -3.85
N PRO A 540 -32.28 -7.59 -4.90
CA PRO A 540 -33.53 -8.30 -4.77
C PRO A 540 -33.31 -9.71 -4.21
N CYS A 541 -34.06 -10.06 -3.18
CA CYS A 541 -33.89 -11.36 -2.51
C CYS A 541 -34.16 -12.53 -3.48
N PRO A 542 -33.22 -13.50 -3.59
CA PRO A 542 -33.39 -14.66 -4.50
C PRO A 542 -34.62 -15.54 -4.17
N CYS A 543 -35.23 -15.37 -2.99
CA CYS A 543 -36.46 -16.07 -2.64
C CYS A 543 -37.71 -15.60 -3.40
N GLY A 544 -37.60 -14.61 -4.29
CA GLY A 544 -38.71 -14.09 -5.11
C GLY A 544 -39.69 -13.17 -4.36
N SER A 545 -39.37 -12.74 -3.12
CA SER A 545 -40.23 -11.89 -2.29
C SER A 545 -40.34 -10.43 -2.75
N GLY A 546 -39.54 -9.99 -3.71
CA GLY A 546 -39.44 -8.59 -4.16
C GLY A 546 -38.85 -7.63 -3.14
N ARG A 547 -38.33 -8.12 -2.01
CA ARG A 547 -37.68 -7.32 -0.97
C ARG A 547 -36.16 -7.38 -1.13
N LYS A 548 -35.45 -6.34 -0.64
CA LYS A 548 -33.98 -6.35 -0.57
C LYS A 548 -33.50 -7.49 0.34
N TYR A 549 -32.39 -8.14 -0.02
CA TYR A 549 -31.85 -9.30 0.69
C TYR A 549 -31.73 -9.07 2.20
N LYS A 550 -31.14 -7.94 2.64
CA LYS A 550 -31.03 -7.53 4.06
C LYS A 550 -32.36 -7.38 4.81
N LYS A 551 -33.49 -7.23 4.11
CA LYS A 551 -34.83 -7.11 4.71
C LYS A 551 -35.69 -8.37 4.50
N CYS A 552 -35.09 -9.45 4.03
CA CYS A 552 -35.73 -10.72 3.75
C CYS A 552 -34.91 -11.90 4.27
N CYS A 553 -34.23 -12.66 3.41
CA CYS A 553 -33.48 -13.85 3.82
C CYS A 553 -32.14 -13.49 4.50
N GLY A 554 -31.54 -12.34 4.20
CA GLY A 554 -30.35 -11.81 4.86
C GLY A 554 -30.65 -10.91 6.08
N LYS A 555 -31.77 -11.11 6.77
CA LYS A 555 -32.14 -10.28 7.93
C LYS A 555 -31.42 -10.69 9.22
N ASN A 556 -30.84 -11.87 9.21
CA ASN A 556 -30.13 -12.48 10.34
C ASN A 556 -28.72 -12.95 9.94
N GLU A 557 -28.13 -12.38 8.87
CA GLU A 557 -26.72 -12.51 8.47
C GLU A 557 -25.99 -11.21 8.67
#